data_2d68b16be1c4b110d5306cfa5d6fc99e
#
_entry.id   2d68b16be1c4b110d5306cfa5d6fc99e
#
_cell.length_a   1.000
_cell.length_b   1.000
_cell.length_c   1.000
_cell.angle_alpha   90.00
_cell.angle_beta   90.00
_cell.angle_gamma   90.00
#
_symmetry.space_group_name_H-M   'P 1'
#
loop_
_entity.id
_entity.type
_entity.pdbx_description
1 polymer ?
#
loop_
_entity_poly.entity_id
_entity_poly.type
_entity_poly.pdbx_seq_one_letter_code
_entity_poly.pdbx_strand_id
1 'polypeptide(L)'
;MYELPDTVAIDVVLLPPGPIMDMAIGANRALLAGNPDGGIRLDRANCLPHISVAMLPAKSGDIPEINARVDRIARRCSPMAMTIDAVAKHRSSTGGTVSAFHILRAEILQLFHKTVMNAVKPYQAPPAGPAMFAGEASAPSVDCLLRFGKTSAYERYSPHITIGFGDLPEIIPGIDFPFRFEAAKAAVCHLGSHCTCRRVLAEFDLGPRTPAARGRAARR
;
A
#
# COMPACT_ATOMS: atom_id res chain seq x y z
N MET A 1 -6.93 4.58 -22.94
CA MET A 1 -6.36 3.45 -22.16
C MET A 1 -5.08 3.97 -21.51
N TYR A 2 -4.84 3.73 -20.22
CA TYR A 2 -3.62 4.18 -19.57
C TYR A 2 -2.47 3.27 -19.99
N GLU A 3 -1.45 3.87 -20.60
CA GLU A 3 -0.27 3.14 -21.05
C GLU A 3 0.78 3.12 -19.93
N LEU A 4 1.22 1.92 -19.58
CA LEU A 4 2.28 1.73 -18.58
C LEU A 4 3.65 1.96 -19.23
N PRO A 5 4.63 2.55 -18.52
CA PRO A 5 6.01 2.57 -18.98
C PRO A 5 6.60 1.15 -19.06
N ASP A 6 7.66 0.94 -19.82
CA ASP A 6 8.31 -0.38 -19.96
C ASP A 6 8.71 -1.00 -18.61
N THR A 7 9.24 -0.18 -17.70
CA THR A 7 9.46 -0.53 -16.30
C THR A 7 8.52 0.27 -15.42
N VAL A 8 7.83 -0.41 -14.52
CA VAL A 8 6.77 0.13 -13.65
C VAL A 8 7.20 0.00 -12.20
N ALA A 9 7.16 1.09 -11.44
CA ALA A 9 7.29 1.06 -9.99
C ALA A 9 6.00 0.53 -9.38
N ILE A 10 6.02 -0.67 -8.83
CA ILE A 10 4.82 -1.28 -8.24
C ILE A 10 4.95 -1.46 -6.73
N ASP A 11 3.80 -1.46 -6.07
CA ASP A 11 3.62 -1.93 -4.70
C ASP A 11 2.46 -2.92 -4.64
N VAL A 12 2.69 -4.07 -4.06
CA VAL A 12 1.61 -4.95 -3.62
C VAL A 12 1.20 -4.47 -2.23
N VAL A 13 -0.06 -4.13 -2.07
CA VAL A 13 -0.59 -3.48 -0.87
C VAL A 13 -1.76 -4.23 -0.27
N LEU A 14 -2.03 -4.02 1.02
CA LEU A 14 -3.33 -4.25 1.62
C LEU A 14 -4.10 -2.93 1.63
N LEU A 15 -5.35 -2.99 1.18
CA LEU A 15 -6.25 -1.84 1.22
C LEU A 15 -7.07 -1.88 2.52
N PRO A 16 -6.97 -0.85 3.36
CA PRO A 16 -7.81 -0.75 4.54
C PRO A 16 -9.28 -0.51 4.15
N PRO A 17 -10.25 -0.89 5.00
CA PRO A 17 -11.66 -0.63 4.74
C PRO A 17 -11.99 0.86 4.74
N GLY A 18 -13.14 1.21 4.17
CA GLY A 18 -13.58 2.59 4.00
C GLY A 18 -13.42 3.50 5.22
N PRO A 19 -13.87 3.10 6.42
CA PRO A 19 -13.71 3.93 7.62
C PRO A 19 -12.25 4.24 7.99
N ILE A 20 -11.35 3.30 7.78
CA ILE A 20 -9.90 3.50 8.03
C ILE A 20 -9.27 4.42 6.96
N MET A 21 -9.71 4.28 5.70
CA MET A 21 -9.29 5.22 4.66
C MET A 21 -9.74 6.64 4.98
N ASP A 22 -10.99 6.82 5.43
CA ASP A 22 -11.52 8.15 5.80
C ASP A 22 -10.77 8.74 6.99
N MET A 23 -10.44 7.92 7.99
CA MET A 23 -9.64 8.32 9.14
C MET A 23 -8.23 8.79 8.69
N ALA A 24 -7.57 8.05 7.82
CA ALA A 24 -6.25 8.41 7.30
C ALA A 24 -6.30 9.70 6.45
N ILE A 25 -7.33 9.85 5.59
CA ILE A 25 -7.55 11.05 4.79
C ILE A 25 -7.85 12.26 5.69
N GLY A 26 -8.65 12.07 6.73
CA GLY A 26 -8.95 13.12 7.73
C GLY A 26 -7.70 13.60 8.46
N ALA A 27 -6.86 12.66 8.93
CA ALA A 27 -5.59 12.96 9.58
C ALA A 27 -4.61 13.65 8.61
N ASN A 28 -4.56 13.23 7.34
CA ASN A 28 -3.76 13.89 6.32
C ASN A 28 -4.21 15.34 6.07
N ARG A 29 -5.51 15.60 6.00
CA ARG A 29 -6.04 16.96 5.85
C ARG A 29 -5.66 17.86 7.03
N ALA A 30 -5.73 17.33 8.25
CA ALA A 30 -5.31 18.06 9.44
C ALA A 30 -3.80 18.39 9.39
N LEU A 31 -2.98 17.45 8.94
CA LEU A 31 -1.54 17.65 8.75
C LEU A 31 -1.24 18.72 7.70
N LEU A 32 -1.95 18.69 6.57
CA LEU A 32 -1.81 19.65 5.48
C LEU A 32 -2.29 21.06 5.84
N ALA A 33 -3.21 21.20 6.80
CA ALA A 33 -3.62 22.51 7.29
C ALA A 33 -2.45 23.28 7.94
N GLY A 34 -1.51 22.57 8.58
CA GLY A 34 -0.27 23.14 9.11
C GLY A 34 0.91 23.16 8.13
N ASN A 35 0.80 22.43 7.01
CA ASN A 35 1.85 22.33 5.98
C ASN A 35 1.21 22.12 4.58
N PRO A 36 0.68 23.17 3.94
CA PRO A 36 -0.04 23.03 2.67
C PRO A 36 0.77 22.42 1.52
N ASP A 37 2.09 22.54 1.56
CA ASP A 37 3.02 22.03 0.54
C ASP A 37 3.55 20.63 0.88
N GLY A 38 2.93 19.94 1.82
CA GLY A 38 3.37 18.66 2.39
C GLY A 38 3.46 17.46 1.43
N GLY A 39 3.29 17.65 0.14
CA GLY A 39 3.62 16.67 -0.93
C GLY A 39 2.68 15.47 -1.04
N ILE A 40 2.22 14.85 0.06
CA ILE A 40 1.29 13.71 0.05
C ILE A 40 -0.12 14.21 0.36
N ARG A 41 -1.03 14.03 -0.58
CA ARG A 41 -2.46 14.38 -0.45
C ARG A 41 -3.28 13.09 -0.60
N LEU A 42 -3.65 12.50 0.52
CA LEU A 42 -4.43 11.26 0.51
C LEU A 42 -5.85 11.50 0.01
N ASP A 43 -6.30 10.63 -0.87
CA ASP A 43 -7.66 10.58 -1.37
C ASP A 43 -8.05 9.14 -1.75
N ARG A 44 -9.28 8.94 -2.22
CA ARG A 44 -9.79 7.61 -2.62
C ARG A 44 -9.55 7.27 -4.09
N ALA A 45 -8.90 8.12 -4.87
CA ALA A 45 -8.76 7.95 -6.32
C ALA A 45 -7.30 7.96 -6.80
N ASN A 46 -6.50 8.90 -6.30
CA ASN A 46 -5.17 9.19 -6.84
C ASN A 46 -4.04 9.04 -5.83
N CYS A 47 -4.35 8.86 -4.55
CA CYS A 47 -3.36 8.66 -3.50
C CYS A 47 -4.01 7.88 -2.35
N LEU A 48 -4.21 6.59 -2.57
CA LEU A 48 -4.97 5.75 -1.64
C LEU A 48 -4.18 5.49 -0.35
N PRO A 49 -4.83 5.63 0.82
CA PRO A 49 -4.30 5.04 2.06
C PRO A 49 -4.11 3.54 1.88
N HIS A 50 -2.93 3.03 2.20
CA HIS A 50 -2.58 1.63 1.99
C HIS A 50 -1.53 1.15 2.98
N ILE A 51 -1.34 -0.15 3.05
CA ILE A 51 -0.28 -0.82 3.79
C ILE A 51 0.60 -1.51 2.77
N SER A 52 1.81 -1.02 2.57
CA SER A 52 2.79 -1.62 1.65
C SER A 52 3.15 -3.04 2.09
N VAL A 53 3.15 -3.97 1.16
CA VAL A 53 3.53 -5.36 1.38
C VAL A 53 4.80 -5.71 0.61
N ALA A 54 4.90 -5.28 -0.66
CA ALA A 54 6.09 -5.57 -1.48
C ALA A 54 6.27 -4.52 -2.57
N MET A 55 7.36 -3.77 -2.53
CA MET A 55 7.70 -2.77 -3.54
C MET A 55 8.88 -3.20 -4.39
N LEU A 56 8.78 -3.05 -5.72
CA LEU A 56 9.86 -3.32 -6.68
C LEU A 56 9.59 -2.65 -8.03
N PRO A 57 10.63 -2.39 -8.83
CA PRO A 57 10.46 -2.15 -10.26
C PRO A 57 10.15 -3.47 -10.96
N ALA A 58 9.18 -3.49 -11.87
CA ALA A 58 8.80 -4.66 -12.68
C ALA A 58 8.64 -4.26 -14.15
N LYS A 59 8.83 -5.17 -15.08
CA LYS A 59 8.49 -4.91 -16.48
C LYS A 59 6.97 -4.86 -16.63
N SER A 60 6.45 -3.95 -17.46
CA SER A 60 5.02 -3.83 -17.73
C SER A 60 4.42 -5.14 -18.27
N GLY A 61 5.16 -5.87 -19.09
CA GLY A 61 4.76 -7.18 -19.61
C GLY A 61 4.63 -8.27 -18.55
N ASP A 62 5.25 -8.13 -17.38
CA ASP A 62 5.18 -9.09 -16.27
C ASP A 62 4.00 -8.82 -15.31
N ILE A 63 3.33 -7.66 -15.42
CA ILE A 63 2.23 -7.28 -14.53
C ILE A 63 1.09 -8.32 -14.52
N PRO A 64 0.65 -8.89 -15.66
CA PRO A 64 -0.38 -9.93 -15.63
C PRO A 64 0.01 -11.15 -14.79
N GLU A 65 1.26 -11.62 -14.88
CA GLU A 65 1.73 -12.77 -14.10
C GLU A 65 1.91 -12.42 -12.62
N ILE A 66 2.40 -11.21 -12.31
CA ILE A 66 2.45 -10.70 -10.93
C ILE A 66 1.05 -10.68 -10.33
N ASN A 67 0.05 -10.14 -11.06
CA ASN A 67 -1.35 -10.12 -10.63
C ASN A 67 -1.88 -11.54 -10.36
N ALA A 68 -1.59 -12.50 -11.26
CA ALA A 68 -2.01 -13.89 -11.09
C ALA A 68 -1.40 -14.55 -9.83
N ARG A 69 -0.14 -14.21 -9.50
CA ARG A 69 0.51 -14.71 -8.28
C ARG A 69 -0.08 -14.09 -7.03
N VAL A 70 -0.30 -12.78 -7.02
CA VAL A 70 -0.92 -12.08 -5.89
C VAL A 70 -2.34 -12.58 -5.67
N ASP A 71 -3.16 -12.74 -6.72
CA ASP A 71 -4.51 -13.32 -6.64
C ASP A 71 -4.50 -14.72 -6.01
N ARG A 72 -3.56 -15.57 -6.44
CA ARG A 72 -3.43 -16.94 -5.89
C ARG A 72 -3.09 -16.95 -4.40
N ILE A 73 -2.25 -16.02 -3.96
CA ILE A 73 -1.89 -15.85 -2.54
C ILE A 73 -3.10 -15.31 -1.77
N ALA A 74 -3.74 -14.24 -2.29
CA ALA A 74 -4.90 -13.60 -1.66
C ALA A 74 -6.03 -14.60 -1.40
N ARG A 75 -6.37 -15.45 -2.38
CA ARG A 75 -7.41 -16.49 -2.23
C ARG A 75 -7.14 -17.53 -1.15
N ARG A 76 -5.89 -17.70 -0.73
CA ARG A 76 -5.49 -18.65 0.32
C ARG A 76 -5.37 -18.02 1.70
N CYS A 77 -5.52 -16.71 1.77
CA CYS A 77 -5.45 -15.95 3.02
C CYS A 77 -6.86 -15.50 3.41
N SER A 78 -7.29 -15.80 4.62
CA SER A 78 -8.50 -15.19 5.16
C SER A 78 -8.30 -13.69 5.36
N PRO A 79 -9.37 -12.89 5.39
CA PRO A 79 -9.30 -11.50 5.85
C PRO A 79 -8.53 -11.39 7.17
N MET A 80 -7.66 -10.38 7.28
CA MET A 80 -6.71 -10.27 8.39
C MET A 80 -7.16 -9.22 9.40
N ALA A 81 -7.26 -9.63 10.66
CA ALA A 81 -7.44 -8.70 11.77
C ALA A 81 -6.16 -7.87 11.96
N MET A 82 -6.30 -6.56 11.89
CA MET A 82 -5.24 -5.57 11.98
C MET A 82 -5.48 -4.65 13.15
N THR A 83 -4.41 -4.12 13.72
CA THR A 83 -4.50 -3.14 14.82
C THR A 83 -3.58 -1.97 14.53
N ILE A 84 -4.15 -0.77 14.48
CA ILE A 84 -3.41 0.48 14.55
C ILE A 84 -3.25 0.80 16.03
N ASP A 85 -2.02 0.90 16.52
CA ASP A 85 -1.75 1.08 17.96
C ASP A 85 -1.21 2.45 18.32
N ALA A 86 -0.68 3.20 17.35
CA ALA A 86 -0.10 4.51 17.59
C ALA A 86 0.07 5.34 16.31
N VAL A 87 0.38 6.62 16.50
CA VAL A 87 1.02 7.46 15.48
C VAL A 87 2.52 7.22 15.56
N ALA A 88 3.12 6.77 14.46
CA ALA A 88 4.56 6.65 14.31
C ALA A 88 5.12 7.85 13.53
N LYS A 89 6.35 8.23 13.86
CA LYS A 89 7.09 9.30 13.19
C LYS A 89 8.41 8.74 12.68
N HIS A 90 8.66 8.96 11.40
CA HIS A 90 9.88 8.52 10.74
C HIS A 90 10.61 9.71 10.13
N ARG A 91 11.93 9.67 10.14
CA ARG A 91 12.72 10.67 9.41
C ARG A 91 12.77 10.30 7.94
N SER A 92 12.36 11.21 7.06
CA SER A 92 12.50 11.00 5.62
C SER A 92 13.96 11.11 5.19
N SER A 93 14.30 10.58 4.01
CA SER A 93 15.63 10.75 3.42
C SER A 93 16.00 12.21 3.13
N THR A 94 15.02 13.10 3.07
CA THR A 94 15.21 14.55 2.90
C THR A 94 15.28 15.31 4.24
N GLY A 95 15.28 14.60 5.38
CA GLY A 95 15.41 15.19 6.72
C GLY A 95 14.11 15.65 7.37
N GLY A 96 12.98 15.65 6.66
CA GLY A 96 11.66 15.97 7.21
C GLY A 96 11.06 14.82 8.02
N THR A 97 10.05 15.11 8.84
CA THR A 97 9.25 14.10 9.54
C THR A 97 8.16 13.55 8.61
N VAL A 98 7.97 12.24 8.59
CA VAL A 98 6.81 11.56 8.00
C VAL A 98 6.01 10.95 9.14
N SER A 99 4.75 11.30 9.23
CA SER A 99 3.79 10.71 10.17
C SER A 99 3.03 9.57 9.51
N ALA A 100 2.80 8.51 10.27
CA ALA A 100 2.08 7.32 9.82
C ALA A 100 1.26 6.71 10.97
N PHE A 101 0.20 5.99 10.66
CA PHE A 101 -0.43 5.08 11.59
C PHE A 101 0.37 3.78 11.63
N HIS A 102 0.95 3.47 12.78
CA HIS A 102 1.66 2.22 13.01
C HIS A 102 0.69 1.05 13.10
N ILE A 103 1.04 -0.07 12.50
CA ILE A 103 0.25 -1.30 12.54
C ILE A 103 1.03 -2.38 13.27
N LEU A 104 0.40 -3.03 14.23
CA LEU A 104 1.02 -4.16 14.91
C LEU A 104 1.34 -5.28 13.91
N ARG A 105 2.60 -5.69 13.88
CA ARG A 105 3.08 -6.75 12.99
C ARG A 105 2.66 -8.12 13.54
N ALA A 106 1.40 -8.51 13.28
CA ALA A 106 0.92 -9.85 13.58
C ALA A 106 1.64 -10.92 12.72
N GLU A 107 1.75 -12.15 13.22
CA GLU A 107 2.42 -13.25 12.51
C GLU A 107 1.82 -13.52 11.14
N ILE A 108 0.48 -13.47 11.02
CA ILE A 108 -0.23 -13.67 9.75
C ILE A 108 0.13 -12.61 8.72
N LEU A 109 0.28 -11.35 9.14
CA LEU A 109 0.70 -10.26 8.27
C LEU A 109 2.16 -10.43 7.84
N GLN A 110 3.02 -10.82 8.77
CA GLN A 110 4.43 -11.11 8.48
C GLN A 110 4.58 -12.29 7.50
N LEU A 111 3.75 -13.33 7.65
CA LEU A 111 3.74 -14.48 6.74
C LEU A 111 3.25 -14.06 5.35
N PHE A 112 2.17 -13.27 5.28
CA PHE A 112 1.63 -12.73 4.04
C PHE A 112 2.70 -11.88 3.31
N HIS A 113 3.34 -10.95 4.02
CA HIS A 113 4.45 -10.15 3.50
C HIS A 113 5.57 -11.01 2.90
N LYS A 114 6.09 -11.99 3.66
CA LYS A 114 7.17 -12.88 3.19
C LYS A 114 6.75 -13.69 1.97
N THR A 115 5.51 -14.18 1.95
CA THR A 115 4.96 -14.97 0.84
C THR A 115 4.85 -14.12 -0.42
N VAL A 116 4.31 -12.91 -0.31
CA VAL A 116 4.20 -11.98 -1.45
C VAL A 116 5.57 -11.57 -1.95
N MET A 117 6.48 -11.13 -1.06
CA MET A 117 7.86 -10.75 -1.42
C MET A 117 8.55 -11.86 -2.23
N ASN A 118 8.49 -13.10 -1.75
CA ASN A 118 9.11 -14.23 -2.44
C ASN A 118 8.47 -14.53 -3.80
N ALA A 119 7.17 -14.30 -3.94
CA ALA A 119 6.44 -14.53 -5.18
C ALA A 119 6.73 -13.48 -6.25
N VAL A 120 6.93 -12.20 -5.85
CA VAL A 120 7.13 -11.09 -6.80
C VAL A 120 8.61 -10.80 -7.08
N LYS A 121 9.52 -11.12 -6.16
CA LYS A 121 10.96 -10.89 -6.30
C LYS A 121 11.57 -11.39 -7.63
N PRO A 122 11.18 -12.55 -8.20
CA PRO A 122 11.69 -12.99 -9.50
C PRO A 122 11.40 -12.05 -10.68
N TYR A 123 10.44 -11.13 -10.53
CA TYR A 123 10.05 -10.14 -11.54
C TYR A 123 10.72 -8.79 -11.36
N GLN A 124 11.65 -8.68 -10.41
CA GLN A 124 12.36 -7.43 -10.18
C GLN A 124 13.19 -7.06 -11.43
N ALA A 125 12.79 -5.97 -12.05
CA ALA A 125 13.48 -5.42 -13.23
C ALA A 125 14.63 -4.48 -12.83
N PRO A 126 15.57 -4.21 -13.73
CA PRO A 126 16.51 -3.11 -13.58
C PRO A 126 15.75 -1.78 -13.42
N PRO A 127 16.26 -0.86 -12.59
CA PRO A 127 15.62 0.44 -12.40
C PRO A 127 15.71 1.30 -13.66
N ALA A 128 14.61 1.97 -14.00
CA ALA A 128 14.52 2.91 -15.12
C ALA A 128 14.38 4.38 -14.64
N GLY A 129 14.77 4.67 -13.40
CA GLY A 129 14.71 6.02 -12.85
C GLY A 129 13.29 6.52 -12.59
N PRO A 130 13.07 7.86 -12.54
CA PRO A 130 11.76 8.45 -12.23
C PRO A 130 10.64 8.06 -13.20
N ALA A 131 10.96 7.76 -14.46
CA ALA A 131 9.97 7.43 -15.50
C ALA A 131 9.16 6.15 -15.20
N MET A 132 9.61 5.29 -14.27
CA MET A 132 8.87 4.10 -13.86
C MET A 132 7.69 4.38 -12.91
N PHE A 133 7.51 5.63 -12.46
CA PHE A 133 6.43 6.04 -11.57
C PHE A 133 5.24 6.65 -12.34
N ALA A 134 4.07 6.65 -11.72
CA ALA A 134 2.89 7.31 -12.24
C ALA A 134 2.98 8.83 -12.01
N GLY A 135 3.44 9.57 -13.01
CA GLY A 135 3.72 11.00 -12.95
C GLY A 135 5.15 11.29 -12.50
N GLU A 136 5.40 12.55 -12.16
CA GLU A 136 6.73 12.99 -11.73
C GLU A 136 7.09 12.35 -10.39
N ALA A 137 8.32 11.81 -10.31
CA ALA A 137 8.86 11.25 -9.09
C ALA A 137 10.24 11.83 -8.79
N SER A 138 10.52 11.99 -7.50
CA SER A 138 11.80 12.49 -7.01
C SER A 138 12.84 11.37 -6.90
N ALA A 139 14.13 11.72 -6.91
CA ALA A 139 15.21 10.78 -6.66
C ALA A 139 15.07 10.02 -5.31
N PRO A 140 14.61 10.65 -4.20
CA PRO A 140 14.28 9.94 -2.97
C PRO A 140 13.19 8.87 -3.12
N SER A 141 12.20 9.05 -4.00
CA SER A 141 11.18 8.04 -4.27
C SER A 141 11.78 6.82 -4.98
N VAL A 142 12.68 7.04 -5.94
CA VAL A 142 13.43 5.97 -6.60
C VAL A 142 14.28 5.19 -5.61
N ASP A 143 15.04 5.88 -4.76
CA ASP A 143 15.89 5.25 -3.73
C ASP A 143 15.06 4.44 -2.73
N CYS A 144 13.92 4.97 -2.28
CA CYS A 144 12.99 4.27 -1.39
C CYS A 144 12.53 2.93 -2.00
N LEU A 145 12.06 2.96 -3.26
CA LEU A 145 11.64 1.75 -3.97
C LEU A 145 12.78 0.72 -4.07
N LEU A 146 13.96 1.15 -4.51
CA LEU A 146 15.09 0.25 -4.75
C LEU A 146 15.67 -0.36 -3.47
N ARG A 147 15.56 0.37 -2.36
CA ARG A 147 16.03 -0.11 -1.05
C ARG A 147 15.02 -0.94 -0.30
N PHE A 148 13.73 -0.94 -0.67
CA PHE A 148 12.67 -1.59 0.09
C PHE A 148 13.05 -3.02 0.52
N GLY A 149 13.50 -3.85 -0.42
CA GLY A 149 13.90 -5.23 -0.14
C GLY A 149 15.02 -5.37 0.88
N LYS A 150 15.89 -4.34 1.05
CA LYS A 150 17.02 -4.36 1.97
C LYS A 150 16.70 -3.70 3.31
N THR A 151 15.89 -2.65 3.33
CA THR A 151 15.69 -1.79 4.50
C THR A 151 14.33 -1.96 5.18
N SER A 152 13.32 -2.45 4.45
CA SER A 152 11.92 -2.42 4.90
C SER A 152 11.18 -3.74 4.67
N ALA A 153 11.88 -4.80 4.24
CA ALA A 153 11.26 -6.10 3.99
C ALA A 153 11.77 -7.18 4.95
N TYR A 154 11.07 -8.30 4.97
CA TYR A 154 11.34 -9.48 5.77
C TYR A 154 11.39 -9.17 7.27
N GLU A 155 12.52 -9.35 7.94
CA GLU A 155 12.64 -9.12 9.39
C GLU A 155 12.53 -7.64 9.77
N ARG A 156 12.80 -6.74 8.81
CA ARG A 156 12.70 -5.28 8.96
C ARG A 156 11.32 -4.74 8.59
N TYR A 157 10.37 -5.61 8.25
CA TYR A 157 9.03 -5.19 7.86
C TYR A 157 8.34 -4.47 9.02
N SER A 158 7.97 -3.22 8.80
CA SER A 158 7.27 -2.34 9.74
C SER A 158 6.00 -1.81 9.05
N PRO A 159 4.88 -2.54 9.16
CA PRO A 159 3.64 -2.16 8.49
C PRO A 159 3.08 -0.86 9.05
N HIS A 160 2.63 0.02 8.17
CA HIS A 160 2.04 1.31 8.53
C HIS A 160 1.15 1.85 7.40
N ILE A 161 0.32 2.83 7.72
CA ILE A 161 -0.38 3.66 6.73
C ILE A 161 0.25 5.05 6.79
N THR A 162 0.95 5.44 5.74
CA THR A 162 1.55 6.79 5.65
C THR A 162 0.45 7.84 5.65
N ILE A 163 0.57 8.84 6.53
CA ILE A 163 -0.35 9.96 6.59
C ILE A 163 0.20 11.15 5.80
N GLY A 164 1.48 11.47 5.93
CA GLY A 164 2.08 12.57 5.17
C GLY A 164 3.32 13.16 5.82
N PHE A 165 3.86 14.19 5.19
CA PHE A 165 4.97 14.95 5.74
C PHE A 165 4.47 15.96 6.78
N GLY A 166 5.14 15.99 7.91
CA GLY A 166 4.84 16.85 9.05
C GLY A 166 4.71 16.06 10.33
N ASP A 167 4.45 16.76 11.41
CA ASP A 167 4.38 16.22 12.77
C ASP A 167 2.92 16.10 13.20
N LEU A 168 2.33 14.92 12.98
CA LEU A 168 0.98 14.60 13.45
C LEU A 168 1.03 14.41 14.97
N PRO A 169 0.11 15.01 15.74
CA PRO A 169 0.05 14.79 17.18
C PRO A 169 -0.25 13.32 17.49
N GLU A 170 0.29 12.81 18.60
CA GLU A 170 0.06 11.44 19.07
C GLU A 170 -1.41 11.22 19.47
N ILE A 171 -2.03 12.27 19.97
CA ILE A 171 -3.47 12.29 20.30
C ILE A 171 -4.18 13.05 19.20
N ILE A 172 -5.04 12.36 18.46
CA ILE A 172 -5.84 12.95 17.39
C ILE A 172 -7.29 13.00 17.86
N PRO A 173 -7.93 14.18 17.89
CA PRO A 173 -9.33 14.28 18.30
C PRO A 173 -10.22 13.31 17.53
N GLY A 174 -10.99 12.49 18.26
CA GLY A 174 -11.90 11.50 17.69
C GLY A 174 -11.25 10.20 17.22
N ILE A 175 -9.95 9.98 17.49
CA ILE A 175 -9.26 8.72 17.23
C ILE A 175 -8.66 8.20 18.52
N ASP A 176 -9.18 7.08 19.01
CA ASP A 176 -8.67 6.38 20.18
C ASP A 176 -7.85 5.14 19.74
N PHE A 177 -6.60 5.08 20.17
CA PHE A 177 -5.75 3.91 19.96
C PHE A 177 -5.83 2.95 21.16
N PRO A 178 -5.75 1.61 20.95
CA PRO A 178 -5.62 0.91 19.70
C PRO A 178 -6.91 0.81 18.90
N PHE A 179 -6.85 0.96 17.58
CA PHE A 179 -7.97 0.80 16.68
C PHE A 179 -7.89 -0.50 15.89
N ARG A 180 -8.94 -1.33 15.92
CA ARG A 180 -8.98 -2.62 15.22
C ARG A 180 -9.82 -2.55 13.95
N PHE A 181 -9.35 -3.22 12.90
CA PHE A 181 -10.07 -3.36 11.64
C PHE A 181 -9.72 -4.68 10.95
N GLU A 182 -10.44 -5.01 9.91
CA GLU A 182 -10.16 -6.17 9.07
C GLU A 182 -9.69 -5.69 7.68
N ALA A 183 -8.55 -6.18 7.22
CA ALA A 183 -8.09 -6.01 5.86
C ALA A 183 -8.57 -7.21 5.04
N ALA A 184 -9.47 -6.96 4.09
CA ALA A 184 -10.09 -7.98 3.25
C ALA A 184 -9.67 -7.90 1.77
N LYS A 185 -8.83 -6.93 1.41
CA LYS A 185 -8.40 -6.69 0.04
C LYS A 185 -6.91 -6.48 -0.08
N ALA A 186 -6.31 -7.11 -1.07
CA ALA A 186 -4.97 -6.78 -1.58
C ALA A 186 -5.09 -6.11 -2.94
N ALA A 187 -4.06 -5.36 -3.34
CA ALA A 187 -4.00 -4.76 -4.67
C ALA A 187 -2.56 -4.72 -5.18
N VAL A 188 -2.39 -4.62 -6.49
CA VAL A 188 -1.14 -4.21 -7.13
C VAL A 188 -1.34 -2.77 -7.59
N CYS A 189 -0.47 -1.88 -7.13
CA CYS A 189 -0.54 -0.45 -7.41
C CYS A 189 0.65 0.00 -8.25
N HIS A 190 0.42 0.92 -9.20
CA HIS A 190 1.46 1.75 -9.79
C HIS A 190 1.74 2.91 -8.85
N LEU A 191 2.99 3.01 -8.40
CA LEU A 191 3.42 4.01 -7.45
C LEU A 191 3.56 5.39 -8.10
N GLY A 192 3.20 6.42 -7.35
CA GLY A 192 3.55 7.81 -7.59
C GLY A 192 4.73 8.27 -6.73
N SER A 193 5.02 9.57 -6.75
CA SER A 193 6.05 10.16 -5.90
C SER A 193 5.82 9.80 -4.43
N HIS A 194 6.89 9.73 -3.65
CA HIS A 194 6.90 9.29 -2.24
C HIS A 194 6.36 7.87 -2.01
N CYS A 195 6.44 7.00 -3.03
CA CYS A 195 5.91 5.64 -2.99
C CYS A 195 4.41 5.58 -2.63
N THR A 196 3.64 6.60 -3.04
CA THR A 196 2.19 6.63 -2.86
C THR A 196 1.48 5.68 -3.83
N CYS A 197 0.38 5.05 -3.40
CA CYS A 197 -0.47 4.25 -4.28
C CYS A 197 -1.28 5.19 -5.20
N ARG A 198 -0.70 5.48 -6.38
CA ARG A 198 -1.26 6.44 -7.32
C ARG A 198 -2.35 5.87 -8.21
N ARG A 199 -2.21 4.60 -8.57
CA ARG A 199 -3.16 3.91 -9.44
C ARG A 199 -3.22 2.44 -9.11
N VAL A 200 -4.41 1.92 -8.89
CA VAL A 200 -4.64 0.48 -8.73
C VAL A 200 -4.63 -0.17 -10.10
N LEU A 201 -3.76 -1.16 -10.30
CA LEU A 201 -3.66 -1.96 -11.51
C LEU A 201 -4.55 -3.20 -11.43
N ALA A 202 -4.67 -3.79 -10.24
CA ALA A 202 -5.57 -4.92 -9.95
C ALA A 202 -5.91 -4.98 -8.47
N GLU A 203 -7.12 -5.45 -8.13
CA GLU A 203 -7.58 -5.72 -6.76
C GLU A 203 -7.93 -7.20 -6.60
N PHE A 204 -7.75 -7.73 -5.40
CA PHE A 204 -7.99 -9.11 -5.04
C PHE A 204 -8.64 -9.19 -3.67
N ASP A 205 -9.75 -9.92 -3.55
CA ASP A 205 -10.34 -10.23 -2.26
C ASP A 205 -9.49 -11.28 -1.54
N LEU A 206 -9.27 -11.10 -0.25
CA LEU A 206 -8.69 -12.14 0.59
C LEU A 206 -9.76 -13.21 0.91
N GLY A 207 -9.38 -14.46 0.79
CA GLY A 207 -10.25 -15.60 1.01
C GLY A 207 -10.75 -16.26 -0.28
N PRO A 208 -11.37 -17.44 -0.15
CA PRO A 208 -11.92 -18.15 -1.28
C PRO A 208 -13.05 -17.34 -1.95
N ARG A 209 -13.05 -17.29 -3.27
CA ARG A 209 -14.18 -16.68 -3.99
C ARG A 209 -15.46 -17.42 -3.64
N THR A 210 -16.42 -16.73 -3.05
CA THR A 210 -17.80 -17.25 -2.96
C THR A 210 -18.31 -17.44 -4.37
N PRO A 211 -18.76 -18.66 -4.78
CA PRO A 211 -19.34 -18.83 -6.09
C PRO A 211 -20.51 -17.86 -6.25
N ALA A 212 -20.52 -17.08 -7.34
CA ALA A 212 -21.65 -16.22 -7.65
C ALA A 212 -22.91 -17.08 -7.59
N ALA A 213 -23.90 -16.69 -6.78
CA ALA A 213 -25.17 -17.39 -6.67
C ALA A 213 -25.72 -17.57 -8.09
N ARG A 214 -25.72 -18.82 -8.59
CA ARG A 214 -26.35 -19.13 -9.87
C ARG A 214 -27.80 -18.71 -9.74
N GLY A 215 -28.18 -17.66 -10.48
CA GLY A 215 -29.55 -17.21 -10.55
C GLY A 215 -30.46 -18.43 -10.80
N ARG A 216 -31.35 -18.70 -9.84
CA ARG A 216 -32.43 -19.66 -10.04
C ARG A 216 -33.25 -19.14 -11.21
N ALA A 217 -33.02 -19.72 -12.38
CA ALA A 217 -33.97 -19.57 -13.48
C ALA A 217 -35.31 -20.05 -12.96
N ALA A 218 -36.24 -19.13 -12.77
CA ALA A 218 -37.61 -19.44 -12.48
C ALA A 218 -38.16 -20.18 -13.71
N ARG A 219 -38.34 -21.48 -13.58
CA ARG A 219 -39.18 -22.25 -14.53
C ARG A 219 -40.64 -21.89 -14.22
N ARG A 220 -41.28 -21.20 -15.14
CA ARG A 220 -42.73 -21.18 -15.29
C ARG A 220 -43.14 -22.31 -16.19
#